data_9c6c5f9e8eb90023ade7243f3a0d0e32
#
_entry.id   9c6c5f9e8eb90023ade7243f3a0d0e32
#
_cell.length_a   1.000
_cell.length_b   1.000
_cell.length_c   1.000
_cell.angle_alpha   90.00
_cell.angle_beta   90.00
_cell.angle_gamma   90.00
#
_symmetry.space_group_name_H-M   'P 1'
#
loop_
_entity.id
_entity.type
_entity.pdbx_description
1 polymer ?
#
loop_
_entity_poly.entity_id
_entity_poly.type
_entity_poly.pdbx_seq_one_letter_code
_entity_poly.pdbx_strand_id
1 'polypeptide(L)'
;MARIFITGSTDGLGRAAAQALIQKSHQVVLHARSSERAVALDDLAPWSAGVVIGDLSSATDTRNVASQVNALGRMDAVIHNAGAYSTKGRSPTPEGHPTIIAVNALAPYVLTALMARPRRLVYLSSGMHREGSSSLRDIDWSARRWSSSQAYSDSKLYLTALAFAVARRWPDVLSNAVDPGWVATKMGGASAPDDFEEGYLTQTWLAVSEAPAATVSGRYWHHRRPLPPAKEVDNPAFQDQLSARLADMTGVSLF
;
A
#
# COMPACT_ATOMS: atom_id res chain seq x y z
N MET A 1 -8.90 13.14 -16.80
CA MET A 1 -8.03 11.93 -17.01
C MET A 1 -6.85 12.06 -16.07
N ALA A 2 -6.58 11.05 -15.24
CA ALA A 2 -5.47 11.03 -14.27
C ALA A 2 -4.52 9.89 -14.59
N ARG A 3 -3.24 10.01 -14.21
CA ARG A 3 -2.22 8.95 -14.29
C ARG A 3 -2.05 8.31 -12.92
N ILE A 4 -2.28 7.02 -12.80
CA ILE A 4 -2.34 6.30 -11.53
C ILE A 4 -1.38 5.11 -11.55
N PHE A 5 -0.54 4.98 -10.53
CA PHE A 5 0.25 3.79 -10.29
C PHE A 5 -0.41 2.91 -9.23
N ILE A 6 -0.50 1.59 -9.48
CA ILE A 6 -1.12 0.63 -8.56
C ILE A 6 -0.15 -0.51 -8.29
N THR A 7 0.30 -0.68 -7.05
CA THR A 7 1.12 -1.83 -6.70
C THR A 7 0.28 -3.11 -6.57
N GLY A 8 0.82 -4.25 -7.06
CA GLY A 8 0.14 -5.53 -6.97
C GLY A 8 -1.10 -5.66 -7.86
N SER A 9 -0.97 -5.28 -9.14
CA SER A 9 -2.10 -5.22 -10.11
C SER A 9 -2.40 -6.55 -10.79
N THR A 10 -1.70 -7.64 -10.47
CA THR A 10 -1.82 -8.91 -11.21
C THR A 10 -3.04 -9.76 -10.82
N ASP A 11 -3.62 -9.53 -9.65
CA ASP A 11 -4.85 -10.22 -9.21
C ASP A 11 -5.61 -9.46 -8.11
N GLY A 12 -6.72 -10.01 -7.66
CA GLY A 12 -7.52 -9.50 -6.55
C GLY A 12 -7.94 -8.04 -6.71
N LEU A 13 -7.94 -7.31 -5.60
CA LEU A 13 -8.40 -5.92 -5.55
C LEU A 13 -7.58 -4.97 -6.42
N GLY A 14 -6.26 -5.19 -6.51
CA GLY A 14 -5.39 -4.34 -7.32
C GLY A 14 -5.68 -4.46 -8.82
N ARG A 15 -5.96 -5.68 -9.31
CA ARG A 15 -6.37 -5.91 -10.69
C ARG A 15 -7.75 -5.30 -10.97
N ALA A 16 -8.71 -5.52 -10.06
CA ALA A 16 -10.05 -4.95 -10.20
C ALA A 16 -10.03 -3.41 -10.20
N ALA A 17 -9.24 -2.80 -9.32
CA ALA A 17 -9.04 -1.35 -9.29
C ALA A 17 -8.42 -0.83 -10.61
N ALA A 18 -7.39 -1.53 -11.12
CA ALA A 18 -6.75 -1.18 -12.38
C ALA A 18 -7.74 -1.24 -13.55
N GLN A 19 -8.49 -2.32 -13.66
CA GLN A 19 -9.50 -2.51 -14.70
C GLN A 19 -10.58 -1.42 -14.64
N ALA A 20 -11.12 -1.14 -13.45
CA ALA A 20 -12.15 -0.10 -13.25
C ALA A 20 -11.66 1.30 -13.63
N LEU A 21 -10.39 1.63 -13.35
CA LEU A 21 -9.80 2.92 -13.71
C LEU A 21 -9.49 3.02 -15.20
N ILE A 22 -9.01 1.95 -15.84
CA ILE A 22 -8.80 1.88 -17.30
C ILE A 22 -10.14 2.06 -18.04
N GLN A 23 -11.21 1.37 -17.62
CA GLN A 23 -12.55 1.51 -18.20
C GLN A 23 -13.10 2.94 -18.10
N LYS A 24 -12.66 3.71 -17.11
CA LYS A 24 -12.98 5.14 -16.96
C LYS A 24 -11.99 6.06 -17.69
N SER A 25 -11.20 5.51 -18.60
CA SER A 25 -10.23 6.25 -19.43
C SER A 25 -9.12 6.95 -18.64
N HIS A 26 -8.75 6.42 -17.47
CA HIS A 26 -7.55 6.85 -16.76
C HIS A 26 -6.30 6.14 -17.27
N GLN A 27 -5.14 6.77 -17.17
CA GLN A 27 -3.84 6.20 -17.48
C GLN A 27 -3.32 5.41 -16.27
N VAL A 28 -3.37 4.08 -16.33
CA VAL A 28 -2.96 3.22 -15.22
C VAL A 28 -1.60 2.59 -15.51
N VAL A 29 -0.64 2.81 -14.62
CA VAL A 29 0.63 2.05 -14.58
C VAL A 29 0.42 0.84 -13.70
N LEU A 30 0.62 -0.34 -14.28
CA LEU A 30 0.42 -1.63 -13.63
C LEU A 30 1.73 -2.12 -12.99
N HIS A 31 1.63 -2.97 -11.97
CA HIS A 31 2.79 -3.56 -11.32
C HIS A 31 2.65 -5.08 -11.16
N ALA A 32 3.69 -5.79 -11.58
CA ALA A 32 3.88 -7.22 -11.35
C ALA A 32 5.17 -7.47 -10.57
N ARG A 33 5.17 -8.47 -9.67
CA ARG A 33 6.38 -8.79 -8.90
C ARG A 33 7.47 -9.50 -9.72
N SER A 34 7.11 -10.10 -10.87
CA SER A 34 8.05 -10.76 -11.80
C SER A 34 7.48 -10.79 -13.20
N SER A 35 8.32 -11.08 -14.21
CA SER A 35 7.91 -11.22 -15.62
C SER A 35 6.88 -12.33 -15.80
N GLU A 36 7.01 -13.46 -15.10
CA GLU A 36 6.05 -14.57 -15.15
C GLU A 36 4.68 -14.14 -14.60
N ARG A 37 4.67 -13.27 -13.59
CA ARG A 37 3.43 -12.71 -13.03
C ARG A 37 2.83 -11.63 -13.91
N ALA A 38 3.63 -10.96 -14.74
CA ALA A 38 3.15 -9.94 -15.67
C ALA A 38 2.24 -10.53 -16.75
N VAL A 39 2.41 -11.79 -17.13
CA VAL A 39 1.51 -12.51 -18.07
C VAL A 39 0.03 -12.43 -17.65
N ALA A 40 -0.24 -12.35 -16.34
CA ALA A 40 -1.61 -12.16 -15.85
C ALA A 40 -2.20 -10.77 -16.17
N LEU A 41 -1.42 -9.88 -16.78
CA LEU A 41 -1.84 -8.53 -17.20
C LEU A 41 -1.97 -8.38 -18.72
N ASP A 42 -1.76 -9.43 -19.52
CA ASP A 42 -1.72 -9.35 -20.98
C ASP A 42 -2.99 -8.75 -21.59
N ASP A 43 -4.13 -8.94 -20.95
CA ASP A 43 -5.42 -8.36 -21.37
C ASP A 43 -5.60 -6.88 -20.96
N LEU A 44 -4.92 -6.42 -19.91
CA LEU A 44 -4.97 -5.02 -19.43
C LEU A 44 -3.80 -4.17 -19.96
N ALA A 45 -2.64 -4.79 -20.21
CA ALA A 45 -1.43 -4.09 -20.61
C ALA A 45 -1.62 -3.21 -21.87
N PRO A 46 -2.33 -3.64 -22.93
CA PRO A 46 -2.56 -2.79 -24.11
C PRO A 46 -3.34 -1.51 -23.84
N TRP A 47 -4.11 -1.48 -22.74
CA TRP A 47 -4.94 -0.35 -22.34
C TRP A 47 -4.32 0.46 -21.19
N SER A 48 -3.16 0.03 -20.71
CA SER A 48 -2.43 0.68 -19.60
C SER A 48 -1.43 1.72 -20.10
N ALA A 49 -0.94 2.55 -19.18
CA ALA A 49 0.16 3.48 -19.45
C ALA A 49 1.54 2.82 -19.33
N GLY A 50 1.61 1.54 -18.96
CA GLY A 50 2.81 0.75 -18.85
C GLY A 50 2.71 -0.31 -17.73
N VAL A 51 3.66 -1.25 -17.76
CA VAL A 51 3.82 -2.28 -16.73
C VAL A 51 5.22 -2.15 -16.14
N VAL A 52 5.31 -2.05 -14.82
CA VAL A 52 6.57 -2.05 -14.08
C VAL A 52 6.74 -3.36 -13.33
N ILE A 53 7.97 -3.85 -13.24
CA ILE A 53 8.27 -5.17 -12.67
C ILE A 53 9.30 -5.05 -11.55
N GLY A 54 9.02 -5.70 -10.41
CA GLY A 54 9.95 -5.84 -9.29
C GLY A 54 9.27 -6.44 -8.06
N ASP A 55 10.00 -7.26 -7.31
CA ASP A 55 9.48 -7.86 -6.07
C ASP A 55 9.59 -6.87 -4.91
N LEU A 56 8.46 -6.42 -4.40
CA LEU A 56 8.41 -5.47 -3.27
C LEU A 56 8.91 -6.07 -1.94
N SER A 57 9.24 -7.34 -1.89
CA SER A 57 9.96 -7.92 -0.76
C SER A 57 11.47 -7.67 -0.81
N SER A 58 12.02 -7.26 -1.96
CA SER A 58 13.42 -6.87 -2.19
C SER A 58 13.57 -5.35 -2.13
N ALA A 59 14.50 -4.85 -1.32
CA ALA A 59 14.80 -3.41 -1.25
C ALA A 59 15.33 -2.88 -2.59
N THR A 60 16.16 -3.65 -3.28
CA THR A 60 16.70 -3.30 -4.60
C THR A 60 15.59 -3.18 -5.63
N ASP A 61 14.72 -4.19 -5.72
CA ASP A 61 13.62 -4.18 -6.68
C ASP A 61 12.62 -3.07 -6.37
N THR A 62 12.33 -2.80 -5.10
CA THR A 62 11.45 -1.68 -4.70
C THR A 62 12.01 -0.34 -5.19
N ARG A 63 13.32 -0.09 -5.07
CA ARG A 63 13.97 1.11 -5.62
C ARG A 63 13.90 1.14 -7.16
N ASN A 64 14.09 0.00 -7.81
CA ASN A 64 13.98 -0.12 -9.26
C ASN A 64 12.55 0.16 -9.74
N VAL A 65 11.52 -0.32 -9.02
CA VAL A 65 10.11 0.01 -9.29
C VAL A 65 9.88 1.52 -9.21
N ALA A 66 10.38 2.19 -8.17
CA ALA A 66 10.28 3.65 -8.07
C ALA A 66 10.94 4.36 -9.28
N SER A 67 12.12 3.89 -9.71
CA SER A 67 12.81 4.42 -10.88
C SER A 67 12.02 4.21 -12.18
N GLN A 68 11.47 3.01 -12.40
CA GLN A 68 10.63 2.71 -13.57
C GLN A 68 9.38 3.61 -13.60
N VAL A 69 8.72 3.79 -12.45
CA VAL A 69 7.54 4.67 -12.35
C VAL A 69 7.91 6.11 -12.66
N ASN A 70 9.02 6.61 -12.11
CA ASN A 70 9.51 7.98 -12.39
C ASN A 70 9.85 8.20 -13.85
N ALA A 71 10.39 7.18 -14.56
CA ALA A 71 10.68 7.24 -15.99
C ALA A 71 9.41 7.38 -16.85
N LEU A 72 8.25 6.90 -16.36
CA LEU A 72 6.95 7.09 -16.99
C LEU A 72 6.32 8.46 -16.69
N GLY A 73 6.98 9.28 -15.87
CA GLY A 73 6.55 10.61 -15.46
C GLY A 73 5.81 10.63 -14.13
N ARG A 74 5.46 11.85 -13.68
CA ARG A 74 4.75 12.06 -12.41
C ARG A 74 3.36 11.43 -12.42
N MET A 75 3.04 10.69 -11.36
CA MET A 75 1.70 10.16 -11.13
C MET A 75 0.80 11.22 -10.46
N ASP A 76 -0.47 11.26 -10.84
CA ASP A 76 -1.48 12.03 -10.11
C ASP A 76 -1.88 11.32 -8.82
N ALA A 77 -1.96 9.98 -8.86
CA ALA A 77 -2.25 9.17 -7.69
C ALA A 77 -1.37 7.91 -7.65
N VAL A 78 -1.08 7.45 -6.44
CA VAL A 78 -0.44 6.15 -6.19
C VAL A 78 -1.31 5.36 -5.23
N ILE A 79 -1.62 4.12 -5.60
CA ILE A 79 -2.35 3.17 -4.76
C ILE A 79 -1.38 2.08 -4.31
N HIS A 80 -0.97 2.14 -3.04
CA HIS A 80 -0.19 1.10 -2.37
C HIS A 80 -1.13 -0.06 -2.00
N ASN A 81 -1.48 -0.87 -3.00
CA ASN A 81 -2.41 -1.99 -2.85
C ASN A 81 -1.71 -3.32 -2.54
N ALA A 82 -0.46 -3.50 -2.97
CA ALA A 82 0.28 -4.72 -2.71
C ALA A 82 0.31 -5.05 -1.22
N GLY A 83 0.10 -6.30 -0.88
CA GLY A 83 0.15 -6.79 0.48
C GLY A 83 0.57 -8.25 0.55
N ALA A 84 1.20 -8.64 1.64
CA ALA A 84 1.60 -9.99 1.94
C ALA A 84 0.98 -10.45 3.27
N TYR A 85 0.49 -11.68 3.28
CA TYR A 85 0.11 -12.43 4.46
C TYR A 85 0.50 -13.90 4.27
N SER A 86 1.05 -14.52 5.28
CA SER A 86 1.45 -15.93 5.21
C SER A 86 1.32 -16.60 6.55
N THR A 87 0.71 -17.77 6.58
CA THR A 87 0.63 -18.64 7.76
C THR A 87 1.82 -19.62 7.87
N LYS A 88 2.71 -19.63 6.87
CA LYS A 88 3.83 -20.60 6.77
C LYS A 88 5.07 -20.24 7.63
N GLY A 89 4.94 -19.31 8.56
CA GLY A 89 6.04 -18.86 9.41
C GLY A 89 6.72 -17.58 8.91
N ARG A 90 7.78 -17.17 9.63
CA ARG A 90 8.61 -16.03 9.27
C ARG A 90 9.41 -16.36 8.01
N SER A 91 9.12 -15.66 6.92
CA SER A 91 9.87 -15.75 5.67
C SER A 91 10.76 -14.50 5.57
N PRO A 92 12.09 -14.61 5.68
CA PRO A 92 12.97 -13.46 5.58
C PRO A 92 13.18 -13.05 4.12
N THR A 93 13.35 -11.75 3.89
CA THR A 93 13.84 -11.17 2.63
C THR A 93 15.37 -11.31 2.53
N PRO A 94 15.99 -11.00 1.38
CA PRO A 94 17.45 -10.95 1.26
C PRO A 94 18.11 -10.03 2.31
N GLU A 95 17.42 -8.95 2.71
CA GLU A 95 17.90 -8.01 3.72
C GLU A 95 17.61 -8.46 5.16
N GLY A 96 16.96 -9.60 5.35
CA GLY A 96 16.66 -10.21 6.66
C GLY A 96 15.33 -9.78 7.27
N HIS A 97 14.58 -8.87 6.66
CA HIS A 97 13.27 -8.43 7.13
C HIS A 97 12.19 -9.50 6.91
N PRO A 98 11.18 -9.63 7.76
CA PRO A 98 10.02 -10.46 7.44
C PRO A 98 9.33 -9.97 6.17
N THR A 99 9.02 -10.87 5.23
CA THR A 99 8.33 -10.52 3.97
C THR A 99 7.05 -9.70 4.21
N ILE A 100 6.29 -9.99 5.28
CA ILE A 100 5.09 -9.24 5.65
C ILE A 100 5.43 -7.77 5.95
N ILE A 101 6.49 -7.51 6.70
CA ILE A 101 6.93 -6.14 7.03
C ILE A 101 7.50 -5.45 5.79
N ALA A 102 8.32 -6.17 5.02
CA ALA A 102 8.94 -5.64 3.80
C ALA A 102 7.88 -5.16 2.80
N VAL A 103 6.93 -6.01 2.44
CA VAL A 103 5.91 -5.70 1.43
C VAL A 103 4.87 -4.69 1.94
N ASN A 104 4.42 -4.85 3.22
CA ASN A 104 3.28 -4.06 3.71
C ASN A 104 3.69 -2.69 4.29
N ALA A 105 4.94 -2.52 4.73
CA ALA A 105 5.39 -1.27 5.37
C ALA A 105 6.63 -0.66 4.72
N LEU A 106 7.73 -1.42 4.53
CA LEU A 106 8.97 -0.86 4.00
C LEU A 106 8.82 -0.45 2.53
N ALA A 107 8.22 -1.28 1.69
CA ALA A 107 8.04 -0.98 0.28
C ALA A 107 7.14 0.27 0.05
N PRO A 108 5.95 0.40 0.65
CA PRO A 108 5.17 1.64 0.57
C PRO A 108 5.94 2.88 1.05
N TYR A 109 6.73 2.76 2.13
CA TYR A 109 7.58 3.84 2.62
C TYR A 109 8.63 4.26 1.58
N VAL A 110 9.40 3.30 1.05
CA VAL A 110 10.45 3.56 0.03
C VAL A 110 9.85 4.13 -1.25
N LEU A 111 8.74 3.55 -1.73
CA LEU A 111 8.05 4.06 -2.93
C LEU A 111 7.54 5.47 -2.73
N THR A 112 6.94 5.78 -1.56
CA THR A 112 6.48 7.14 -1.23
C THR A 112 7.64 8.13 -1.22
N ALA A 113 8.81 7.72 -0.69
CA ALA A 113 9.99 8.59 -0.60
C ALA A 113 10.69 8.84 -1.94
N LEU A 114 10.74 7.83 -2.82
CA LEU A 114 11.57 7.87 -4.03
C LEU A 114 10.81 8.23 -5.31
N MET A 115 9.50 8.07 -5.34
CA MET A 115 8.71 8.50 -6.49
C MET A 115 8.50 10.02 -6.49
N ALA A 116 8.40 10.61 -7.70
CA ALA A 116 7.97 12.00 -7.85
C ALA A 116 6.63 12.19 -7.13
N ARG A 117 6.60 13.13 -6.17
CA ARG A 117 5.49 13.35 -5.23
C ARG A 117 4.16 13.46 -6.00
N PRO A 118 3.20 12.52 -5.79
CA PRO A 118 1.89 12.58 -6.44
C PRO A 118 0.98 13.58 -5.73
N ARG A 119 -0.20 13.82 -6.30
CA ARG A 119 -1.25 14.62 -5.64
C ARG A 119 -2.02 13.77 -4.60
N ARG A 120 -2.10 12.46 -4.80
CA ARG A 120 -2.90 11.55 -3.97
C ARG A 120 -2.13 10.27 -3.66
N LEU A 121 -2.22 9.84 -2.43
CA LEU A 121 -1.67 8.58 -1.91
C LEU A 121 -2.77 7.80 -1.21
N VAL A 122 -2.95 6.56 -1.63
CA VAL A 122 -3.93 5.63 -1.05
C VAL A 122 -3.20 4.40 -0.57
N TYR A 123 -3.32 4.09 0.72
CA TYR A 123 -2.64 2.97 1.36
C TYR A 123 -3.65 1.91 1.79
N LEU A 124 -3.57 0.69 1.24
CA LEU A 124 -4.46 -0.41 1.63
C LEU A 124 -4.08 -0.98 2.98
N SER A 125 -4.81 -0.57 3.97
CA SER A 125 -4.75 -1.03 5.36
C SER A 125 -5.61 -2.30 5.56
N SER A 126 -6.11 -2.50 6.75
CA SER A 126 -7.03 -3.55 7.19
C SER A 126 -7.62 -3.18 8.55
N GLY A 127 -8.80 -3.68 8.88
CA GLY A 127 -9.35 -3.61 10.24
C GLY A 127 -8.41 -4.13 11.30
N MET A 128 -7.55 -5.11 10.94
CA MET A 128 -6.54 -5.69 11.85
C MET A 128 -5.45 -4.72 12.32
N HIS A 129 -5.30 -3.53 11.70
CA HIS A 129 -4.35 -2.52 12.21
C HIS A 129 -4.62 -2.11 13.66
N ARG A 130 -5.86 -2.27 14.15
CA ARG A 130 -6.24 -1.96 15.53
C ARG A 130 -5.62 -2.90 16.56
N GLU A 131 -5.21 -4.10 16.14
CA GLU A 131 -4.54 -5.12 16.96
C GLU A 131 -3.01 -5.00 16.85
N GLY A 132 -2.50 -4.08 16.03
CA GLY A 132 -1.08 -3.85 15.84
C GLY A 132 -0.42 -3.28 17.10
N SER A 133 0.84 -3.65 17.33
CA SER A 133 1.65 -3.12 18.42
C SER A 133 2.36 -1.84 18.00
N SER A 134 2.22 -0.79 18.80
CA SER A 134 2.99 0.46 18.65
C SER A 134 4.44 0.36 19.13
N SER A 135 4.86 -0.79 19.66
CA SER A 135 6.26 -1.00 20.02
C SER A 135 7.14 -1.17 18.79
N LEU A 136 8.04 -0.21 18.57
CA LEU A 136 8.99 -0.23 17.45
C LEU A 136 10.33 -0.92 17.77
N ARG A 137 10.46 -1.56 18.96
CA ARG A 137 11.72 -2.17 19.42
C ARG A 137 12.17 -3.37 18.59
N ASP A 138 11.22 -4.15 18.07
CA ASP A 138 11.48 -5.40 17.33
C ASP A 138 10.55 -5.50 16.12
N ILE A 139 10.62 -4.50 15.21
CA ILE A 139 9.85 -4.48 13.96
C ILE A 139 10.18 -5.71 13.10
N ASP A 140 11.44 -6.14 13.12
CA ASP A 140 11.95 -7.28 12.35
C ASP A 140 11.61 -8.63 12.94
N TRP A 141 10.93 -8.68 14.09
CA TRP A 141 10.61 -9.96 14.73
C TRP A 141 11.84 -10.85 14.94
N SER A 142 12.95 -10.27 15.30
CA SER A 142 14.21 -10.96 15.51
C SER A 142 14.35 -11.57 16.91
N ALA A 143 13.70 -10.98 17.91
CA ALA A 143 13.78 -11.36 19.31
C ALA A 143 12.51 -12.06 19.82
N ARG A 144 11.32 -11.64 19.39
CA ARG A 144 10.04 -12.21 19.85
C ARG A 144 9.61 -13.42 19.03
N ARG A 145 8.81 -14.31 19.67
CA ARG A 145 8.22 -15.46 18.98
C ARG A 145 7.34 -15.01 17.81
N TRP A 146 7.53 -15.61 16.64
CA TRP A 146 6.76 -15.29 15.44
C TRP A 146 5.26 -15.56 15.60
N SER A 147 4.46 -14.61 15.19
CA SER A 147 3.02 -14.72 14.99
C SER A 147 2.65 -14.03 13.68
N SER A 148 2.17 -14.79 12.68
CA SER A 148 1.83 -14.23 11.37
C SER A 148 0.70 -13.20 11.44
N SER A 149 -0.33 -13.44 12.27
CA SER A 149 -1.44 -12.51 12.47
C SER A 149 -0.98 -11.22 13.12
N GLN A 150 -0.14 -11.31 14.18
CA GLN A 150 0.38 -10.12 14.84
C GLN A 150 1.34 -9.34 13.93
N ALA A 151 2.22 -10.02 13.17
CA ALA A 151 3.11 -9.36 12.23
C ALA A 151 2.33 -8.63 11.12
N TYR A 152 1.21 -9.20 10.68
CA TYR A 152 0.30 -8.54 9.73
C TYR A 152 -0.37 -7.33 10.37
N SER A 153 -0.95 -7.47 11.56
CA SER A 153 -1.57 -6.38 12.32
C SER A 153 -0.58 -5.22 12.54
N ASP A 154 0.65 -5.54 12.98
CA ASP A 154 1.72 -4.57 13.15
C ASP A 154 2.01 -3.84 11.83
N SER A 155 2.18 -4.59 10.72
CA SER A 155 2.48 -4.02 9.41
C SER A 155 1.38 -3.08 8.92
N LYS A 156 0.10 -3.41 9.20
CA LYS A 156 -1.04 -2.57 8.82
C LYS A 156 -1.20 -1.34 9.73
N LEU A 157 -0.84 -1.44 11.01
CA LEU A 157 -0.73 -0.28 11.88
C LEU A 157 0.34 0.70 11.37
N TYR A 158 1.53 0.18 11.01
CA TYR A 158 2.63 1.01 10.50
C TYR A 158 2.24 1.68 9.17
N LEU A 159 1.61 0.94 8.26
CA LEU A 159 1.13 1.49 6.99
C LEU A 159 0.09 2.60 7.18
N THR A 160 -0.86 2.38 8.11
CA THR A 160 -1.89 3.37 8.41
C THR A 160 -1.30 4.63 9.05
N ALA A 161 -0.37 4.46 10.00
CA ALA A 161 0.34 5.59 10.62
C ALA A 161 1.22 6.35 9.60
N LEU A 162 1.84 5.64 8.64
CA LEU A 162 2.58 6.27 7.53
C LEU A 162 1.65 7.16 6.69
N ALA A 163 0.45 6.68 6.33
CA ALA A 163 -0.51 7.48 5.57
C ALA A 163 -0.87 8.79 6.30
N PHE A 164 -1.03 8.73 7.62
CA PHE A 164 -1.34 9.91 8.45
C PHE A 164 -0.12 10.82 8.66
N ALA A 165 1.08 10.24 8.81
CA ALA A 165 2.32 11.02 8.85
C ALA A 165 2.52 11.83 7.56
N VAL A 166 2.29 11.20 6.40
CA VAL A 166 2.35 11.87 5.10
C VAL A 166 1.29 12.96 5.02
N ALA A 167 0.05 12.70 5.42
CA ALA A 167 -1.01 13.70 5.44
C ALA A 167 -0.64 14.94 6.28
N ARG A 168 0.00 14.71 7.42
CA ARG A 168 0.45 15.79 8.33
C ARG A 168 1.64 16.56 7.77
N ARG A 169 2.60 15.87 7.15
CA ARG A 169 3.89 16.45 6.72
C ARG A 169 3.85 17.01 5.30
N TRP A 170 2.92 16.55 4.46
CA TRP A 170 2.72 17.00 3.09
C TRP A 170 1.31 17.55 2.88
N PRO A 171 1.04 18.81 3.28
CA PRO A 171 -0.31 19.39 3.24
C PRO A 171 -0.86 19.56 1.82
N ASP A 172 0.00 19.49 0.81
CA ASP A 172 -0.33 19.54 -0.62
C ASP A 172 -0.69 18.16 -1.21
N VAL A 173 -0.63 17.08 -0.40
CA VAL A 173 -0.92 15.70 -0.81
C VAL A 173 -2.11 15.15 -0.05
N LEU A 174 -3.09 14.62 -0.77
CA LEU A 174 -4.22 13.90 -0.17
C LEU A 174 -3.78 12.46 0.13
N SER A 175 -3.43 12.20 1.38
CA SER A 175 -2.94 10.89 1.84
C SER A 175 -3.97 10.23 2.76
N ASN A 176 -4.42 9.03 2.40
CA ASN A 176 -5.48 8.32 3.11
C ASN A 176 -5.20 6.82 3.20
N ALA A 177 -5.70 6.18 4.26
CA ALA A 177 -5.67 4.73 4.43
C ALA A 177 -7.05 4.12 4.14
N VAL A 178 -7.08 2.91 3.56
CA VAL A 178 -8.32 2.21 3.18
C VAL A 178 -8.31 0.81 3.75
N ASP A 179 -9.37 0.46 4.44
CA ASP A 179 -9.74 -0.92 4.77
C ASP A 179 -10.67 -1.45 3.68
N PRO A 180 -10.23 -2.43 2.89
CA PRO A 180 -11.05 -3.01 1.85
C PRO A 180 -12.14 -3.96 2.38
N GLY A 181 -12.13 -4.28 3.69
CA GLY A 181 -12.88 -5.39 4.26
C GLY A 181 -12.18 -6.74 4.12
N TRP A 182 -12.83 -7.78 4.57
CA TRP A 182 -12.37 -9.17 4.38
C TRP A 182 -13.05 -9.77 3.14
N VAL A 183 -12.38 -9.65 2.00
CA VAL A 183 -12.93 -9.95 0.67
C VAL A 183 -12.35 -11.24 0.08
N ALA A 184 -13.14 -11.92 -0.76
CA ALA A 184 -12.79 -13.18 -1.42
C ALA A 184 -11.68 -12.98 -2.46
N THR A 185 -10.43 -13.07 -1.99
CA THR A 185 -9.19 -13.00 -2.78
C THR A 185 -8.29 -14.18 -2.42
N LYS A 186 -7.16 -14.36 -3.11
CA LYS A 186 -6.15 -15.37 -2.71
C LYS A 186 -5.67 -15.18 -1.27
N MET A 187 -5.65 -13.95 -0.77
CA MET A 187 -5.25 -13.64 0.61
C MET A 187 -6.41 -13.87 1.58
N GLY A 188 -7.61 -13.42 1.26
CA GLY A 188 -8.78 -13.50 2.14
C GLY A 188 -9.43 -14.88 2.19
N GLY A 189 -9.20 -15.72 1.16
CA GLY A 189 -9.86 -17.02 1.03
C GLY A 189 -11.28 -16.93 0.45
N ALA A 190 -11.82 -18.08 0.00
CA ALA A 190 -13.12 -18.12 -0.69
C ALA A 190 -14.32 -17.85 0.24
N SER A 191 -14.15 -18.02 1.55
CA SER A 191 -15.19 -17.82 2.55
C SER A 191 -15.28 -16.40 3.12
N ALA A 192 -14.49 -15.47 2.59
CA ALA A 192 -14.50 -14.07 3.02
C ALA A 192 -15.87 -13.44 2.74
N PRO A 193 -16.51 -12.77 3.75
CA PRO A 193 -17.91 -12.40 3.69
C PRO A 193 -18.20 -11.07 3.00
N ASP A 194 -17.17 -10.20 2.86
CA ASP A 194 -17.39 -8.84 2.38
C ASP A 194 -17.47 -8.77 0.86
N ASP A 195 -18.22 -7.79 0.37
CA ASP A 195 -18.41 -7.55 -1.06
C ASP A 195 -17.09 -7.18 -1.75
N PHE A 196 -16.77 -7.91 -2.82
CA PHE A 196 -15.52 -7.72 -3.56
C PHE A 196 -15.47 -6.36 -4.26
N GLU A 197 -16.59 -5.88 -4.78
CA GLU A 197 -16.64 -4.60 -5.50
C GLU A 197 -16.43 -3.43 -4.53
N GLU A 198 -17.10 -3.42 -3.38
CA GLU A 198 -16.86 -2.41 -2.35
C GLU A 198 -15.40 -2.44 -1.85
N GLY A 199 -14.74 -3.59 -1.88
CA GLY A 199 -13.34 -3.75 -1.50
C GLY A 199 -12.36 -2.94 -2.35
N TYR A 200 -12.65 -2.70 -3.65
CA TYR A 200 -11.77 -1.88 -4.49
C TYR A 200 -12.35 -0.48 -4.82
N LEU A 201 -13.64 -0.25 -4.66
CA LEU A 201 -14.25 1.03 -5.03
C LEU A 201 -13.70 2.21 -4.21
N THR A 202 -13.43 2.00 -2.92
CA THR A 202 -12.93 3.09 -2.06
C THR A 202 -11.56 3.60 -2.53
N GLN A 203 -10.62 2.70 -2.85
CA GLN A 203 -9.29 3.09 -3.30
C GLN A 203 -9.34 3.80 -4.67
N THR A 204 -10.18 3.34 -5.60
CA THR A 204 -10.33 3.98 -6.91
C THR A 204 -10.99 5.36 -6.78
N TRP A 205 -12.01 5.47 -5.94
CA TRP A 205 -12.69 6.74 -5.67
C TRP A 205 -11.74 7.78 -5.06
N LEU A 206 -10.95 7.43 -4.06
CA LEU A 206 -9.95 8.32 -3.46
C LEU A 206 -8.86 8.73 -4.44
N ALA A 207 -8.52 7.86 -5.39
CA ALA A 207 -7.48 8.15 -6.37
C ALA A 207 -7.87 9.21 -7.41
N VAL A 208 -9.17 9.32 -7.78
CA VAL A 208 -9.56 10.15 -8.94
C VAL A 208 -10.76 11.07 -8.73
N SER A 209 -11.56 10.88 -7.66
CA SER A 209 -12.79 11.67 -7.48
C SER A 209 -12.48 13.09 -6.99
N GLU A 210 -13.15 14.09 -7.60
CA GLU A 210 -13.11 15.48 -7.17
C GLU A 210 -14.26 15.84 -6.19
N ALA A 211 -15.04 14.84 -5.77
CA ALA A 211 -16.08 15.05 -4.76
C ALA A 211 -15.45 15.55 -3.45
N PRO A 212 -16.06 16.51 -2.73
CA PRO A 212 -15.53 17.06 -1.48
C PRO A 212 -15.14 15.98 -0.46
N ALA A 213 -15.90 14.89 -0.38
CA ALA A 213 -15.61 13.78 0.51
C ALA A 213 -14.34 13.00 0.12
N ALA A 214 -13.92 13.00 -1.16
CA ALA A 214 -12.71 12.34 -1.63
C ALA A 214 -11.47 13.24 -1.60
N THR A 215 -11.66 14.57 -1.46
CA THR A 215 -10.58 15.57 -1.46
C THR A 215 -10.15 15.96 -0.05
N VAL A 216 -10.08 14.96 0.83
CA VAL A 216 -9.63 15.09 2.22
C VAL A 216 -8.37 14.28 2.44
N SER A 217 -7.61 14.61 3.48
CA SER A 217 -6.36 13.96 3.84
C SER A 217 -6.38 13.50 5.29
N GLY A 218 -5.58 12.48 5.64
CA GLY A 218 -5.48 11.97 7.00
C GLY A 218 -6.75 11.28 7.47
N ARG A 219 -7.34 10.43 6.62
CA ARG A 219 -8.52 9.65 6.99
C ARG A 219 -8.29 8.15 6.78
N TYR A 220 -8.98 7.38 7.60
CA TYR A 220 -9.12 5.93 7.46
C TYR A 220 -10.53 5.62 6.96
N TRP A 221 -10.61 4.88 5.86
CA TRP A 221 -11.84 4.65 5.11
C TRP A 221 -12.20 3.17 5.08
N HIS A 222 -13.49 2.87 5.18
CA HIS A 222 -14.06 1.55 4.91
C HIS A 222 -15.32 1.74 4.05
N HIS A 223 -15.35 1.15 2.86
CA HIS A 223 -16.48 1.23 1.91
C HIS A 223 -16.99 2.69 1.73
N ARG A 224 -16.05 3.61 1.45
CA ARG A 224 -16.29 5.06 1.26
C ARG A 224 -16.88 5.79 2.49
N ARG A 225 -16.82 5.18 3.65
CA ARG A 225 -17.19 5.79 4.93
C ARG A 225 -15.94 6.03 5.78
N PRO A 226 -15.73 7.23 6.31
CA PRO A 226 -14.62 7.46 7.22
C PRO A 226 -14.90 6.78 8.56
N LEU A 227 -13.89 6.09 9.09
CA LEU A 227 -13.94 5.47 10.40
C LEU A 227 -12.77 5.96 11.25
N PRO A 228 -12.88 5.95 12.59
CA PRO A 228 -11.74 6.20 13.45
C PRO A 228 -10.69 5.09 13.28
N PRO A 229 -9.40 5.41 13.09
CA PRO A 229 -8.33 4.41 13.10
C PRO A 229 -8.01 3.95 14.53
N ALA A 230 -6.98 3.11 14.69
CA ALA A 230 -6.36 2.89 16.00
C ALA A 230 -5.81 4.21 16.55
N LYS A 231 -5.91 4.42 17.87
CA LYS A 231 -5.51 5.68 18.54
C LYS A 231 -4.05 6.06 18.31
N GLU A 232 -3.18 5.07 18.11
CA GLU A 232 -1.75 5.25 17.85
C GLU A 232 -1.52 5.95 16.51
N VAL A 233 -2.41 5.75 15.54
CA VAL A 233 -2.31 6.33 14.19
C VAL A 233 -2.38 7.86 14.23
N ASP A 234 -3.22 8.42 15.10
CA ASP A 234 -3.38 9.88 15.27
C ASP A 234 -2.29 10.51 16.17
N ASN A 235 -1.36 9.70 16.71
CA ASN A 235 -0.30 10.20 17.59
C ASN A 235 0.92 10.69 16.78
N PRO A 236 1.21 12.02 16.72
CA PRO A 236 2.34 12.54 15.97
C PRO A 236 3.69 11.98 16.42
N ALA A 237 3.88 11.74 17.73
CA ALA A 237 5.13 11.20 18.24
C ALA A 237 5.36 9.77 17.75
N PHE A 238 4.32 8.94 17.70
CA PHE A 238 4.41 7.60 17.11
C PHE A 238 4.71 7.66 15.61
N GLN A 239 4.04 8.54 14.87
CA GLN A 239 4.29 8.74 13.44
C GLN A 239 5.74 9.13 13.15
N ASP A 240 6.31 10.05 13.94
CA ASP A 240 7.67 10.52 13.77
C ASP A 240 8.70 9.43 14.14
N GLN A 241 8.49 8.71 15.26
CA GLN A 241 9.33 7.57 15.65
C GLN A 241 9.28 6.44 14.62
N LEU A 242 8.10 6.10 14.09
CA LEU A 242 7.94 5.11 13.05
C LEU A 242 8.68 5.53 11.78
N SER A 243 8.51 6.78 11.34
CA SER A 243 9.18 7.31 10.15
C SER A 243 10.70 7.26 10.28
N ALA A 244 11.25 7.63 11.44
CA ALA A 244 12.67 7.53 11.73
C ALA A 244 13.14 6.06 11.67
N ARG A 245 12.38 5.14 12.28
CA ARG A 245 12.73 3.72 12.28
C ARG A 245 12.69 3.11 10.87
N LEU A 246 11.70 3.48 10.04
CA LEU A 246 11.64 3.03 8.65
C LEU A 246 12.78 3.64 7.81
N ALA A 247 13.19 4.87 8.09
CA ALA A 247 14.36 5.49 7.46
C ALA A 247 15.65 4.72 7.80
N ASP A 248 15.85 4.37 9.06
CA ASP A 248 17.02 3.57 9.51
C ASP A 248 17.06 2.20 8.80
N MET A 249 15.89 1.52 8.73
CA MET A 249 15.80 0.19 8.12
C MET A 249 15.99 0.19 6.61
N THR A 250 15.60 1.26 5.93
CA THR A 250 15.63 1.33 4.46
C THR A 250 16.80 2.14 3.90
N GLY A 251 17.46 2.94 4.74
CA GLY A 251 18.47 3.92 4.31
C GLY A 251 17.90 5.04 3.44
N VAL A 252 16.57 5.31 3.53
CA VAL A 252 15.87 6.33 2.75
C VAL A 252 15.16 7.29 3.71
N SER A 253 15.39 8.60 3.57
CA SER A 253 14.61 9.63 4.29
C SER A 253 13.37 10.01 3.48
N LEU A 254 12.22 10.06 4.14
CA LEU A 254 10.95 10.51 3.55
C LEU A 254 10.68 11.98 3.88
N PHE A 255 11.07 12.44 5.07
CA PHE A 255 10.83 13.79 5.57
C PHE A 255 12.12 14.53 5.92
#